data_175a2bbee52215c97261d1aefa6c5731
#
_entry.id   175a2bbee52215c97261d1aefa6c5731
#
_cell.length_a   1.000
_cell.length_b   1.000
_cell.length_c   1.000
_cell.angle_alpha   90.00
_cell.angle_beta   90.00
_cell.angle_gamma   90.00
#
_symmetry.space_group_name_H-M   'P 1'
#
loop_
_entity.id
_entity.type
_entity.pdbx_description
1 polymer ?
#
loop_
_entity_poly.entity_id
_entity_poly.type
_entity_poly.pdbx_seq_one_letter_code
_entity_poly.pdbx_strand_id
1 'polypeptide(L)'
;DVLDATHAPVGAMSNANGGRDAPRFDSSFRLDLNIGATEDLIQFSKPPLELSIDSALGTFRMIGVHIKSKAPHGARTPDEVIRLAIANRRKQLAQCIWLRQRVTGHISAGDPVLVLGDFNDGPGLDEYEKLFGQSGIEIVLGKDLSAEQQLFDPHAHQALQSRVSAQPTTARFYIRHEERYLSALLDYIMVCPVMRPKARRWRIWHPFDDPPCWQNDILCKALLAASDHFPVSVELNLP
;
A
#
# COMPACT_ATOMS: atom_id res chain seq x y z
N ASP A 1 -8.95 20.58 9.20
CA ASP A 1 -9.22 21.20 7.90
C ASP A 1 -9.04 20.13 6.85
N VAL A 2 -10.13 19.71 6.25
CA VAL A 2 -10.12 18.86 5.07
C VAL A 2 -9.39 19.65 3.99
N LEU A 3 -8.34 19.09 3.41
CA LEU A 3 -7.69 19.65 2.24
C LEU A 3 -8.77 19.99 1.22
N ASP A 4 -8.98 21.25 0.96
CA ASP A 4 -9.79 21.73 -0.17
C ASP A 4 -8.96 21.50 -1.44
N ALA A 5 -8.75 20.20 -1.73
CA ALA A 5 -8.03 19.76 -2.89
C ALA A 5 -9.04 19.61 -4.01
N THR A 6 -9.02 20.52 -4.96
CA THR A 6 -9.64 20.26 -6.24
C THR A 6 -8.92 19.06 -6.85
N HIS A 7 -9.48 17.88 -6.67
CA HIS A 7 -9.00 16.68 -7.31
C HIS A 7 -9.72 16.56 -8.64
N ALA A 8 -9.02 16.73 -9.71
CA ALA A 8 -9.48 16.28 -11.00
C ALA A 8 -8.91 14.88 -11.24
N PRO A 9 -9.73 13.87 -11.54
CA PRO A 9 -9.22 12.62 -12.06
C PRO A 9 -8.45 12.95 -13.34
N VAL A 10 -7.16 12.73 -13.33
CA VAL A 10 -6.32 13.03 -14.50
C VAL A 10 -6.73 12.09 -15.62
N GLY A 11 -7.32 12.65 -16.69
CA GLY A 11 -7.72 11.92 -17.88
C GLY A 11 -8.83 10.92 -17.63
N ALA A 12 -9.64 11.18 -16.64
CA ALA A 12 -10.95 10.58 -16.44
C ALA A 12 -11.08 9.20 -17.08
N MET A 13 -10.35 8.22 -16.64
CA MET A 13 -10.64 6.84 -17.03
C MET A 13 -10.72 6.57 -18.55
N SER A 14 -10.32 7.52 -19.36
CA SER A 14 -10.35 7.39 -20.79
C SER A 14 -9.00 6.89 -21.27
N ASN A 15 -8.89 5.67 -21.52
CA ASN A 15 -7.85 5.02 -22.29
C ASN A 15 -6.50 4.76 -21.61
N ALA A 16 -6.19 3.52 -21.51
CA ALA A 16 -4.82 3.01 -21.40
C ALA A 16 -3.87 3.58 -22.49
N ASN A 17 -4.39 4.24 -23.52
CA ASN A 17 -3.68 4.87 -24.64
C ASN A 17 -3.72 6.39 -24.63
N GLY A 18 -4.35 7.03 -23.65
CA GLY A 18 -4.27 8.47 -23.47
C GLY A 18 -2.85 8.89 -23.12
N GLY A 19 -2.46 10.08 -23.53
CA GLY A 19 -1.12 10.61 -23.40
C GLY A 19 -0.51 10.47 -22.01
N ARG A 20 0.74 10.91 -21.83
CA ARG A 20 1.55 10.75 -20.61
C ARG A 20 0.86 11.14 -19.30
N ASP A 21 -0.17 11.95 -19.37
CA ASP A 21 -0.89 12.53 -18.22
C ASP A 21 -2.23 11.85 -17.92
N ALA A 22 -2.61 10.81 -18.66
CA ALA A 22 -3.84 10.09 -18.38
C ALA A 22 -3.68 9.21 -17.13
N PRO A 23 -4.62 9.23 -16.17
CA PRO A 23 -4.61 8.29 -15.08
C PRO A 23 -4.78 6.90 -15.65
N ARG A 24 -3.95 6.02 -15.18
CA ARG A 24 -4.00 4.65 -15.62
C ARG A 24 -4.79 3.83 -14.63
N PHE A 25 -5.96 3.41 -15.07
CA PHE A 25 -6.63 2.27 -14.51
C PHE A 25 -6.19 1.03 -15.29
N ASP A 26 -4.91 0.67 -15.12
CA ASP A 26 -4.42 -0.55 -15.72
C ASP A 26 -5.04 -1.73 -14.98
N SER A 27 -6.11 -2.28 -15.54
CA SER A 27 -6.73 -3.49 -15.02
C SER A 27 -5.86 -4.72 -15.23
N SER A 28 -4.95 -4.65 -16.21
CA SER A 28 -4.00 -5.73 -16.52
C SER A 28 -2.69 -5.18 -17.07
N PHE A 29 -1.59 -5.87 -16.83
CA PHE A 29 -0.26 -5.56 -17.36
C PHE A 29 0.55 -6.83 -17.55
N ARG A 30 1.59 -6.75 -18.40
CA ARG A 30 2.53 -7.84 -18.63
C ARG A 30 3.80 -7.58 -17.86
N LEU A 31 4.29 -8.59 -17.17
CA LEU A 31 5.51 -8.55 -16.40
C LEU A 31 6.25 -9.90 -16.51
N ASP A 32 7.52 -9.86 -16.83
CA ASP A 32 8.40 -11.01 -16.73
C ASP A 32 8.84 -11.17 -15.27
N LEU A 33 8.30 -12.19 -14.61
CA LEU A 33 8.68 -12.56 -13.24
C LEU A 33 9.82 -13.57 -13.20
N ASN A 34 10.19 -14.17 -14.36
CA ASN A 34 11.26 -15.13 -14.47
C ASN A 34 12.14 -14.72 -15.66
N ILE A 35 13.40 -14.42 -15.40
CA ILE A 35 14.37 -14.08 -16.46
C ILE A 35 14.36 -15.13 -17.56
N GLY A 36 13.88 -14.77 -18.75
CA GLY A 36 13.83 -15.65 -19.92
C GLY A 36 12.56 -16.47 -20.11
N ALA A 37 11.50 -16.23 -19.32
CA ALA A 37 10.18 -16.85 -19.50
C ALA A 37 9.22 -15.91 -20.27
N THR A 38 8.09 -16.46 -20.70
CA THR A 38 6.99 -15.67 -21.28
C THR A 38 6.44 -14.70 -20.22
N GLU A 39 6.21 -13.45 -20.60
CA GLU A 39 5.61 -12.44 -19.71
C GLU A 39 4.27 -12.92 -19.15
N ASP A 40 4.13 -12.89 -17.83
CA ASP A 40 2.88 -13.19 -17.17
C ASP A 40 1.89 -12.02 -17.31
N LEU A 41 0.64 -12.31 -17.69
CA LEU A 41 -0.43 -11.33 -17.66
C LEU A 41 -0.96 -11.20 -16.24
N ILE A 42 -0.70 -10.05 -15.62
CA ILE A 42 -1.14 -9.75 -14.26
C ILE A 42 -2.40 -8.88 -14.33
N GLN A 43 -3.42 -9.25 -13.56
CA GLN A 43 -4.66 -8.50 -13.47
C GLN A 43 -4.87 -7.96 -12.05
N PHE A 44 -5.28 -6.70 -11.98
CA PHE A 44 -5.82 -6.12 -10.76
C PHE A 44 -7.31 -6.42 -10.67
N SER A 45 -7.74 -7.02 -9.57
CA SER A 45 -9.17 -7.14 -9.24
C SER A 45 -9.77 -5.80 -8.80
N LYS A 46 -8.92 -4.92 -8.25
CA LYS A 46 -9.24 -3.53 -7.88
C LYS A 46 -8.14 -2.67 -8.52
N PRO A 47 -8.40 -2.07 -9.70
CA PRO A 47 -7.41 -1.26 -10.40
C PRO A 47 -6.92 -0.09 -9.54
N PRO A 48 -5.62 0.25 -9.61
CA PRO A 48 -5.08 1.43 -8.94
C PRO A 48 -5.79 2.71 -9.41
N LEU A 49 -6.05 3.62 -8.46
CA LEU A 49 -6.59 4.94 -8.73
C LEU A 49 -5.44 5.95 -8.74
N GLU A 50 -5.21 6.61 -9.86
CA GLU A 50 -4.20 7.66 -9.97
C GLU A 50 -4.85 9.02 -10.20
N LEU A 51 -4.51 9.99 -9.33
CA LEU A 51 -5.06 11.34 -9.37
C LEU A 51 -3.93 12.37 -9.44
N SER A 52 -4.20 13.49 -10.11
CA SER A 52 -3.45 14.73 -9.94
C SER A 52 -4.17 15.57 -8.91
N ILE A 53 -3.48 15.97 -7.87
CA ILE A 53 -4.02 16.80 -6.79
C ILE A 53 -3.39 18.18 -6.90
N ASP A 54 -4.21 19.20 -7.16
CA ASP A 54 -3.80 20.59 -7.09
C ASP A 54 -4.12 21.13 -5.70
N SER A 55 -3.12 21.64 -5.01
CA SER A 55 -3.25 22.14 -3.65
C SER A 55 -2.34 23.34 -3.42
N ALA A 56 -2.46 23.95 -2.25
CA ALA A 56 -1.54 25.00 -1.82
C ALA A 56 -0.06 24.51 -1.71
N LEU A 57 0.18 23.19 -1.67
CA LEU A 57 1.51 22.59 -1.72
C LEU A 57 2.07 22.49 -3.15
N GLY A 58 1.28 22.89 -4.16
CA GLY A 58 1.51 22.61 -5.57
C GLY A 58 0.80 21.34 -6.02
N THR A 59 1.01 21.00 -7.29
CA THR A 59 0.46 19.79 -7.89
C THR A 59 1.30 18.57 -7.51
N PHE A 60 0.64 17.47 -7.13
CA PHE A 60 1.29 16.18 -6.88
C PHE A 60 0.43 15.01 -7.36
N ARG A 61 1.07 13.86 -7.58
CA ARG A 61 0.37 12.63 -7.95
C ARG A 61 0.01 11.83 -6.71
N MET A 62 -1.22 11.33 -6.68
CA MET A 62 -1.68 10.40 -5.65
C MET A 62 -2.08 9.08 -6.28
N ILE A 63 -1.49 7.98 -5.82
CA ILE A 63 -1.80 6.64 -6.30
C ILE A 63 -2.43 5.85 -5.16
N GLY A 64 -3.73 5.58 -5.28
CA GLY A 64 -4.48 4.72 -4.37
C GLY A 64 -4.45 3.26 -4.83
N VAL A 65 -4.13 2.34 -3.91
CA VAL A 65 -4.03 0.91 -4.24
C VAL A 65 -4.81 0.04 -3.26
N HIS A 66 -5.26 -1.12 -3.77
CA HIS A 66 -5.69 -2.25 -2.96
C HIS A 66 -5.05 -3.50 -3.57
N ILE A 67 -3.89 -3.85 -3.05
CA ILE A 67 -3.07 -4.93 -3.57
C ILE A 67 -3.69 -6.30 -3.24
N LYS A 68 -3.39 -7.31 -4.04
CA LYS A 68 -3.92 -8.67 -3.88
C LYS A 68 -3.58 -9.26 -2.53
N SER A 69 -4.59 -9.73 -1.81
CA SER A 69 -4.39 -10.49 -0.56
C SER A 69 -3.69 -11.83 -0.82
N LYS A 70 -2.78 -12.19 0.08
CA LYS A 70 -2.07 -13.48 0.10
C LYS A 70 -2.96 -14.64 0.54
N ALA A 71 -4.04 -14.35 1.25
CA ALA A 71 -4.90 -15.35 1.86
C ALA A 71 -5.45 -16.34 0.81
N PRO A 72 -5.40 -17.65 1.08
CA PRO A 72 -5.83 -18.72 0.15
C PRO A 72 -7.37 -18.91 0.20
N HIS A 73 -8.12 -17.83 -0.01
CA HIS A 73 -9.58 -17.90 0.01
C HIS A 73 -10.13 -18.92 -0.98
N GLY A 74 -11.05 -19.76 -0.50
CA GLY A 74 -11.69 -20.80 -1.31
C GLY A 74 -10.95 -22.14 -1.36
N ALA A 75 -9.78 -22.25 -0.73
CA ALA A 75 -9.09 -23.53 -0.57
C ALA A 75 -9.91 -24.52 0.28
N ARG A 76 -9.94 -25.78 -0.14
CA ARG A 76 -10.67 -26.86 0.53
C ARG A 76 -9.75 -27.96 1.08
N THR A 77 -8.52 -28.02 0.58
CA THR A 77 -7.51 -28.99 1.00
C THR A 77 -6.21 -28.29 1.41
N PRO A 78 -5.36 -28.91 2.23
CA PRO A 78 -4.04 -28.35 2.58
C PRO A 78 -3.18 -28.04 1.35
N ASP A 79 -3.18 -28.88 0.33
CA ASP A 79 -2.43 -28.67 -0.91
C ASP A 79 -2.95 -27.46 -1.70
N GLU A 80 -4.28 -27.26 -1.71
CA GLU A 80 -4.89 -26.06 -2.31
C GLU A 80 -4.52 -24.80 -1.55
N VAL A 81 -4.43 -24.85 -0.22
CA VAL A 81 -3.98 -23.72 0.62
C VAL A 81 -2.59 -23.27 0.18
N ILE A 82 -1.63 -24.19 0.12
CA ILE A 82 -0.24 -23.89 -0.28
C ILE A 82 -0.21 -23.33 -1.71
N ARG A 83 -0.84 -24.01 -2.65
CA ARG A 83 -0.86 -23.62 -4.07
C ARG A 83 -1.46 -22.24 -4.27
N LEU A 84 -2.60 -21.96 -3.63
CA LEU A 84 -3.28 -20.66 -3.74
C LEU A 84 -2.50 -19.54 -3.04
N ALA A 85 -1.90 -19.82 -1.87
CA ALA A 85 -1.06 -18.85 -1.16
C ALA A 85 0.12 -18.41 -2.04
N ILE A 86 0.84 -19.37 -2.65
CA ILE A 86 1.96 -19.08 -3.56
C ILE A 86 1.49 -18.29 -4.79
N ALA A 87 0.38 -18.72 -5.43
CA ALA A 87 -0.15 -18.03 -6.60
C ALA A 87 -0.61 -16.61 -6.29
N ASN A 88 -1.27 -16.39 -5.15
CA ASN A 88 -1.68 -15.08 -4.68
C ASN A 88 -0.47 -14.20 -4.36
N ARG A 89 0.57 -14.77 -3.73
CA ARG A 89 1.81 -14.07 -3.43
C ARG A 89 2.51 -13.58 -4.69
N ARG A 90 2.62 -14.43 -5.73
CA ARG A 90 3.19 -14.03 -7.03
C ARG A 90 2.42 -12.83 -7.63
N LYS A 91 1.08 -12.89 -7.61
CA LYS A 91 0.24 -11.78 -8.09
C LYS A 91 0.45 -10.50 -7.27
N GLN A 92 0.54 -10.62 -5.95
CA GLN A 92 0.80 -9.49 -5.06
C GLN A 92 2.13 -8.81 -5.39
N LEU A 93 3.21 -9.60 -5.48
CA LEU A 93 4.54 -9.08 -5.81
C LEU A 93 4.57 -8.42 -7.19
N ALA A 94 3.93 -9.03 -8.19
CA ALA A 94 3.83 -8.45 -9.53
C ALA A 94 3.11 -7.09 -9.49
N GLN A 95 2.03 -6.96 -8.72
CA GLN A 95 1.34 -5.68 -8.53
C GLN A 95 2.22 -4.64 -7.83
N CYS A 96 3.02 -5.06 -6.84
CA CYS A 96 3.97 -4.16 -6.16
C CYS A 96 5.12 -3.73 -7.10
N ILE A 97 5.61 -4.62 -7.97
CA ILE A 97 6.62 -4.28 -8.99
C ILE A 97 6.06 -3.27 -9.99
N TRP A 98 4.85 -3.50 -10.50
CA TRP A 98 4.17 -2.55 -11.39
C TRP A 98 4.04 -1.17 -10.70
N LEU A 99 3.55 -1.14 -9.47
CA LEU A 99 3.41 0.09 -8.70
C LEU A 99 4.75 0.81 -8.53
N ARG A 100 5.82 0.06 -8.22
CA ARG A 100 7.17 0.64 -8.10
C ARG A 100 7.65 1.24 -9.41
N GLN A 101 7.44 0.57 -10.54
CA GLN A 101 7.77 1.10 -11.87
C GLN A 101 7.02 2.41 -12.14
N ARG A 102 5.72 2.47 -11.80
CA ARG A 102 4.90 3.67 -11.96
C ARG A 102 5.43 4.82 -11.11
N VAL A 103 5.72 4.57 -9.84
CA VAL A 103 6.31 5.55 -8.90
C VAL A 103 7.66 6.04 -9.40
N THR A 104 8.52 5.13 -9.88
CA THR A 104 9.83 5.51 -10.43
C THR A 104 9.68 6.42 -11.65
N GLY A 105 8.70 6.15 -12.52
CA GLY A 105 8.40 7.01 -13.66
C GLY A 105 8.03 8.43 -13.24
N HIS A 106 7.18 8.61 -12.22
CA HIS A 106 6.81 9.93 -11.69
C HIS A 106 8.00 10.64 -11.06
N ILE A 107 8.75 9.96 -10.18
CA ILE A 107 9.93 10.56 -9.54
C ILE A 107 10.95 11.00 -10.60
N SER A 108 11.19 10.18 -11.62
CA SER A 108 12.12 10.51 -12.72
C SER A 108 11.63 11.66 -13.60
N ALA A 109 10.31 11.85 -13.70
CA ALA A 109 9.71 13.00 -14.38
C ALA A 109 9.72 14.29 -13.52
N GLY A 110 10.14 14.19 -12.24
CA GLY A 110 10.12 15.30 -11.29
C GLY A 110 8.75 15.53 -10.63
N ASP A 111 7.80 14.63 -10.84
CA ASP A 111 6.48 14.73 -10.22
C ASP A 111 6.56 14.35 -8.73
N PRO A 112 6.09 15.18 -7.80
CA PRO A 112 5.87 14.76 -6.43
C PRO A 112 4.81 13.66 -6.39
N VAL A 113 5.08 12.56 -5.66
CA VAL A 113 4.15 11.42 -5.60
C VAL A 113 3.90 10.95 -4.17
N LEU A 114 2.63 10.60 -3.92
CA LEU A 114 2.13 9.98 -2.71
C LEU A 114 1.42 8.68 -3.10
N VAL A 115 1.72 7.60 -2.39
CA VAL A 115 1.07 6.30 -2.58
C VAL A 115 0.37 5.92 -1.29
N LEU A 116 -0.88 5.47 -1.36
CA LEU A 116 -1.64 5.06 -0.19
C LEU A 116 -2.56 3.87 -0.48
N GLY A 117 -2.92 3.15 0.55
CA GLY A 117 -3.93 2.09 0.49
C GLY A 117 -3.58 0.84 1.25
N ASP A 118 -4.39 -0.20 1.01
CA ASP A 118 -4.20 -1.54 1.55
C ASP A 118 -3.28 -2.35 0.63
N PHE A 119 -2.10 -2.67 1.15
CA PHE A 119 -1.11 -3.49 0.45
C PHE A 119 -1.27 -4.98 0.70
N ASN A 120 -2.12 -5.36 1.65
CA ASN A 120 -2.28 -6.74 2.08
C ASN A 120 -0.94 -7.42 2.40
N ASP A 121 0.07 -6.65 2.78
CA ASP A 121 1.44 -7.09 3.03
C ASP A 121 2.07 -6.31 4.17
N GLY A 122 2.94 -6.98 4.90
CA GLY A 122 3.72 -6.38 5.98
C GLY A 122 4.89 -7.28 6.35
N PRO A 123 5.97 -6.72 6.91
CA PRO A 123 7.15 -7.48 7.28
C PRO A 123 6.81 -8.64 8.24
N GLY A 124 7.27 -9.85 7.90
CA GLY A 124 7.14 -11.02 8.76
C GLY A 124 5.74 -11.65 8.86
N LEU A 125 4.80 -11.25 7.99
CA LEU A 125 3.45 -11.84 7.95
C LEU A 125 3.33 -13.08 7.08
N ASP A 126 4.39 -13.42 6.34
CA ASP A 126 4.35 -14.49 5.33
C ASP A 126 5.51 -15.48 5.54
N GLU A 127 5.17 -16.74 5.81
CA GLU A 127 6.15 -17.82 5.92
C GLU A 127 6.91 -18.08 4.61
N TYR A 128 6.31 -17.70 3.46
CA TYR A 128 6.90 -17.85 2.13
C TYR A 128 7.73 -16.62 1.70
N GLU A 129 7.84 -15.60 2.53
CA GLU A 129 8.59 -14.37 2.20
C GLU A 129 10.04 -14.67 1.79
N LYS A 130 10.68 -15.64 2.45
CA LYS A 130 12.03 -16.08 2.12
C LYS A 130 12.17 -16.70 0.73
N LEU A 131 11.09 -17.26 0.17
CA LEU A 131 11.09 -17.84 -1.18
C LEU A 131 11.15 -16.76 -2.26
N PHE A 132 10.66 -15.57 -1.96
CA PHE A 132 10.58 -14.45 -2.90
C PHE A 132 11.62 -13.35 -2.66
N GLY A 133 12.40 -13.46 -1.59
CA GLY A 133 13.55 -12.60 -1.27
C GLY A 133 13.20 -11.25 -0.65
N GLN A 134 12.07 -10.64 -1.03
CA GLN A 134 11.61 -9.33 -0.55
C GLN A 134 10.10 -9.31 -0.34
N SER A 135 9.64 -8.49 0.60
CA SER A 135 8.21 -8.19 0.76
C SER A 135 7.75 -7.20 -0.32
N GLY A 136 6.44 -7.19 -0.59
CA GLY A 136 5.84 -6.20 -1.48
C GLY A 136 6.07 -4.77 -1.01
N ILE A 137 6.09 -4.55 0.30
CA ILE A 137 6.37 -3.24 0.90
C ILE A 137 7.80 -2.80 0.63
N GLU A 138 8.80 -3.67 0.77
CA GLU A 138 10.20 -3.35 0.46
C GLU A 138 10.39 -2.97 -1.02
N ILE A 139 9.70 -3.68 -1.92
CA ILE A 139 9.69 -3.38 -3.35
C ILE A 139 9.12 -1.99 -3.61
N VAL A 140 7.93 -1.67 -3.05
CA VAL A 140 7.27 -0.38 -3.29
C VAL A 140 8.02 0.78 -2.64
N LEU A 141 8.59 0.59 -1.45
CA LEU A 141 9.49 1.57 -0.84
C LEU A 141 10.74 1.82 -1.68
N GLY A 142 11.14 0.86 -2.52
CA GLY A 142 12.36 0.97 -3.32
C GLY A 142 13.61 0.80 -2.48
N LYS A 143 13.63 -0.15 -1.54
CA LYS A 143 14.72 -0.34 -0.57
C LYS A 143 16.10 -0.48 -1.22
N ASP A 144 16.18 -1.08 -2.40
CA ASP A 144 17.42 -1.31 -3.14
C ASP A 144 17.77 -0.17 -4.11
N LEU A 145 16.99 0.92 -4.11
CA LEU A 145 17.20 2.08 -4.96
C LEU A 145 17.94 3.19 -4.22
N SER A 146 18.39 4.21 -4.95
CA SER A 146 19.01 5.39 -4.35
C SER A 146 18.00 6.16 -3.45
N ALA A 147 18.50 6.91 -2.48
CA ALA A 147 17.66 7.63 -1.52
C ALA A 147 16.69 8.62 -2.20
N GLU A 148 17.06 9.15 -3.37
CA GLU A 148 16.25 10.08 -4.16
C GLU A 148 15.05 9.38 -4.81
N GLN A 149 15.07 8.05 -4.88
CA GLN A 149 14.01 7.24 -5.47
C GLN A 149 13.19 6.47 -4.43
N GLN A 150 13.62 6.46 -3.17
CA GLN A 150 12.92 5.73 -2.12
C GLN A 150 11.67 6.48 -1.66
N LEU A 151 10.59 5.75 -1.41
CA LEU A 151 9.44 6.26 -0.68
C LEU A 151 9.67 6.14 0.83
N PHE A 152 8.97 6.97 1.60
CA PHE A 152 9.04 6.99 3.05
C PHE A 152 7.64 6.85 3.67
N ASP A 153 7.51 5.93 4.61
CA ASP A 153 6.43 5.78 5.57
C ASP A 153 7.05 5.38 6.93
N PRO A 154 6.79 6.11 8.02
CA PRO A 154 7.44 5.85 9.30
C PRO A 154 7.03 4.51 9.93
N HIS A 155 5.79 4.06 9.72
CA HIS A 155 5.31 2.80 10.26
C HIS A 155 5.96 1.61 9.54
N ALA A 156 6.06 1.69 8.20
CA ALA A 156 6.80 0.71 7.41
C ALA A 156 8.27 0.67 7.83
N HIS A 157 8.89 1.84 8.00
CA HIS A 157 10.28 1.95 8.42
C HIS A 157 10.52 1.33 9.80
N GLN A 158 9.64 1.63 10.77
CA GLN A 158 9.68 1.02 12.10
C GLN A 158 9.53 -0.51 12.01
N ALA A 159 8.58 -1.00 11.24
CA ALA A 159 8.33 -2.43 11.09
C ALA A 159 9.50 -3.18 10.46
N LEU A 160 10.19 -2.56 9.50
CA LEU A 160 11.36 -3.15 8.85
C LEU A 160 12.62 -3.13 9.73
N GLN A 161 12.74 -2.17 10.63
CA GLN A 161 13.94 -2.03 11.49
C GLN A 161 13.85 -2.83 12.79
N SER A 162 12.66 -3.01 13.33
CA SER A 162 12.50 -3.55 14.67
C SER A 162 12.04 -5.01 14.67
N ARG A 163 12.91 -5.91 15.13
CA ARG A 163 12.56 -7.31 15.40
C ARG A 163 12.04 -7.56 16.82
N VAL A 164 12.12 -6.60 17.71
CA VAL A 164 11.94 -6.79 19.17
C VAL A 164 10.91 -5.85 19.78
N SER A 165 10.50 -4.77 19.10
CA SER A 165 9.49 -3.84 19.62
C SER A 165 8.07 -4.20 19.13
N ALA A 166 7.07 -3.64 19.82
CA ALA A 166 5.70 -3.69 19.35
C ALA A 166 5.61 -3.10 17.93
N GLN A 167 5.08 -3.88 17.02
CA GLN A 167 4.90 -3.45 15.63
C GLN A 167 3.65 -2.58 15.53
N PRO A 168 3.67 -1.50 14.73
CA PRO A 168 2.45 -0.78 14.39
C PRO A 168 1.51 -1.70 13.62
N THR A 169 0.21 -1.56 13.85
CA THR A 169 -0.81 -2.36 13.16
C THR A 169 -1.94 -1.47 12.66
N THR A 170 -2.45 -1.75 11.46
CA THR A 170 -3.56 -1.02 10.84
C THR A 170 -4.79 -1.88 10.66
N ALA A 171 -4.67 -3.18 10.87
CA ALA A 171 -5.78 -4.12 10.75
C ALA A 171 -5.80 -5.12 11.90
N ARG A 172 -7.02 -5.56 12.27
CA ARG A 172 -7.21 -6.60 13.27
C ARG A 172 -8.41 -7.46 12.92
N PHE A 173 -8.16 -8.70 12.52
CA PHE A 173 -9.21 -9.64 12.10
C PHE A 173 -9.12 -10.98 12.83
N TYR A 174 -10.30 -11.61 12.98
CA TYR A 174 -10.40 -12.90 13.67
C TYR A 174 -10.15 -14.07 12.71
N ILE A 175 -9.13 -14.88 13.04
CA ILE A 175 -8.82 -16.10 12.29
C ILE A 175 -9.60 -17.26 12.89
N ARG A 176 -10.70 -17.67 12.23
CA ARG A 176 -11.65 -18.64 12.78
C ARG A 176 -11.05 -20.01 13.09
N HIS A 177 -10.17 -20.53 12.21
CA HIS A 177 -9.58 -21.86 12.39
C HIS A 177 -8.48 -21.89 13.45
N GLU A 178 -7.93 -20.73 13.83
CA GLU A 178 -6.94 -20.58 14.90
C GLU A 178 -7.54 -20.03 16.19
N GLU A 179 -8.83 -19.69 16.16
CA GLU A 179 -9.58 -19.10 17.29
C GLU A 179 -8.89 -17.89 17.94
N ARG A 180 -8.18 -17.08 17.13
CA ARG A 180 -7.43 -15.91 17.60
C ARG A 180 -7.59 -14.71 16.69
N TYR A 181 -7.31 -13.54 17.26
CA TYR A 181 -7.11 -12.32 16.46
C TYR A 181 -5.68 -12.24 15.92
N LEU A 182 -5.58 -11.82 14.68
CA LEU A 182 -4.33 -11.36 14.07
C LEU A 182 -4.38 -9.85 13.91
N SER A 183 -3.33 -9.18 14.39
CA SER A 183 -3.10 -7.77 14.12
C SER A 183 -1.95 -7.63 13.13
N ALA A 184 -2.10 -6.75 12.14
CA ALA A 184 -1.15 -6.62 11.04
C ALA A 184 -1.04 -5.18 10.57
N LEU A 185 0.13 -4.80 10.07
CA LEU A 185 0.35 -3.55 9.35
C LEU A 185 0.14 -3.83 7.86
N LEU A 186 -0.99 -3.38 7.30
CA LEU A 186 -1.39 -3.64 5.91
C LEU A 186 -1.62 -2.36 5.11
N ASP A 187 -1.95 -1.26 5.80
CA ASP A 187 -2.32 0.03 5.21
C ASP A 187 -1.21 1.05 5.42
N TYR A 188 -0.84 1.75 4.36
CA TYR A 188 0.30 2.66 4.35
C TYR A 188 -0.04 3.97 3.65
N ILE A 189 0.71 5.03 4.03
CA ILE A 189 0.78 6.28 3.27
C ILE A 189 2.26 6.59 3.06
N MET A 190 2.74 6.38 1.84
CA MET A 190 4.13 6.54 1.45
C MET A 190 4.32 7.81 0.64
N VAL A 191 5.33 8.61 0.95
CA VAL A 191 5.63 9.85 0.23
C VAL A 191 7.00 9.80 -0.41
N CYS A 192 7.17 10.44 -1.56
CA CYS A 192 8.47 10.60 -2.21
C CYS A 192 9.38 11.57 -1.44
N PRO A 193 10.70 11.60 -1.71
CA PRO A 193 11.66 12.45 -1.00
C PRO A 193 11.30 13.93 -1.00
N VAL A 194 10.76 14.47 -2.10
CA VAL A 194 10.36 15.88 -2.21
C VAL A 194 9.18 16.22 -1.28
N MET A 195 8.28 15.28 -1.05
CA MET A 195 7.12 15.47 -0.16
C MET A 195 7.45 15.17 1.31
N ARG A 196 8.49 14.38 1.58
CA ARG A 196 8.85 13.98 2.94
C ARG A 196 9.02 15.14 3.93
N PRO A 197 9.69 16.27 3.61
CA PRO A 197 9.81 17.39 4.54
C PRO A 197 8.47 18.08 4.86
N LYS A 198 7.48 17.94 3.97
CA LYS A 198 6.13 18.52 4.11
C LYS A 198 5.17 17.60 4.86
N ALA A 199 5.47 16.30 4.91
CA ALA A 199 4.62 15.28 5.52
C ALA A 199 4.96 15.13 7.01
N ARG A 200 3.94 15.24 7.85
CA ARG A 200 4.08 15.21 9.31
C ARG A 200 2.94 14.43 9.93
N ARG A 201 3.09 14.07 11.20
CA ARG A 201 2.03 13.45 12.02
C ARG A 201 1.33 12.28 11.32
N TRP A 202 2.10 11.28 10.85
CA TRP A 202 1.49 10.00 10.52
C TRP A 202 0.82 9.42 11.75
N ARG A 203 -0.43 9.01 11.60
CA ARG A 203 -1.21 8.46 12.70
C ARG A 203 -2.03 7.28 12.20
N ILE A 204 -2.00 6.20 12.97
CA ILE A 204 -2.95 5.11 12.85
C ILE A 204 -4.02 5.36 13.90
N TRP A 205 -5.27 5.52 13.48
CA TRP A 205 -6.42 5.73 14.37
C TRP A 205 -6.80 4.38 15.01
N HIS A 206 -5.91 3.87 15.85
CA HIS A 206 -6.01 2.54 16.40
C HIS A 206 -6.87 2.53 17.68
N PRO A 207 -8.00 1.75 17.73
CA PRO A 207 -8.93 1.80 18.86
C PRO A 207 -8.36 1.30 20.17
N PHE A 208 -7.21 0.61 20.15
CA PHE A 208 -6.58 0.05 21.36
C PHE A 208 -5.22 0.68 21.68
N ASP A 209 -4.48 1.17 20.68
CA ASP A 209 -3.10 1.62 20.85
C ASP A 209 -2.94 3.15 20.77
N ASP A 210 -3.94 3.86 20.20
CA ASP A 210 -3.92 5.31 20.08
C ASP A 210 -4.75 5.96 21.21
N PRO A 211 -4.10 6.65 22.20
CA PRO A 211 -4.80 7.17 23.38
C PRO A 211 -6.02 8.03 23.08
N PRO A 212 -6.01 8.98 22.11
CA PRO A 212 -7.20 9.72 21.76
C PRO A 212 -8.36 8.88 21.22
N CYS A 213 -8.07 7.69 20.68
CA CYS A 213 -9.10 6.77 20.19
C CYS A 213 -9.71 5.95 21.32
N TRP A 214 -8.90 5.28 22.15
CA TRP A 214 -9.42 4.41 23.20
C TRP A 214 -9.97 5.18 24.42
N GLN A 215 -9.54 6.42 24.64
CA GLN A 215 -10.10 7.31 25.68
C GLN A 215 -11.44 7.94 25.29
N ASN A 216 -11.83 7.85 24.03
CA ASN A 216 -13.11 8.33 23.53
C ASN A 216 -14.01 7.16 23.14
N ASP A 217 -14.91 6.78 24.02
CA ASP A 217 -15.81 5.63 23.84
C ASP A 217 -16.61 5.68 22.53
N ILE A 218 -17.04 6.86 22.12
CA ILE A 218 -17.82 7.04 20.87
C ILE A 218 -16.94 6.74 19.67
N LEU A 219 -15.74 7.32 19.63
CA LEU A 219 -14.78 7.11 18.54
C LEU A 219 -14.30 5.66 18.52
N CYS A 220 -13.94 5.08 19.67
CA CYS A 220 -13.52 3.69 19.76
C CYS A 220 -14.56 2.72 19.22
N LYS A 221 -15.83 2.88 19.61
CA LYS A 221 -16.94 2.06 19.11
C LYS A 221 -17.18 2.26 17.61
N ALA A 222 -17.06 3.49 17.12
CA ALA A 222 -17.22 3.80 15.70
C ALA A 222 -16.12 3.12 14.87
N LEU A 223 -14.85 3.19 15.30
CA LEU A 223 -13.72 2.54 14.64
C LEU A 223 -13.90 1.02 14.58
N LEU A 224 -14.31 0.40 15.68
CA LEU A 224 -14.53 -1.06 15.77
C LEU A 224 -15.74 -1.54 14.95
N ALA A 225 -16.74 -0.68 14.76
CA ALA A 225 -17.92 -1.01 13.98
C ALA A 225 -17.73 -0.75 12.47
N ALA A 226 -16.82 0.14 12.09
CA ALA A 226 -16.63 0.56 10.71
C ALA A 226 -15.91 -0.49 9.87
N SER A 227 -14.82 -1.06 10.38
CA SER A 227 -13.96 -2.00 9.64
C SER A 227 -13.03 -2.76 10.59
N ASP A 228 -12.50 -3.86 10.12
CA ASP A 228 -11.33 -4.54 10.67
C ASP A 228 -9.99 -3.88 10.27
N HIS A 229 -10.03 -2.86 9.41
CA HIS A 229 -8.94 -1.93 9.11
C HIS A 229 -9.18 -0.58 9.78
N PHE A 230 -8.10 0.00 10.30
CA PHE A 230 -8.13 1.29 11.00
C PHE A 230 -7.59 2.39 10.10
N PRO A 231 -8.20 3.60 10.10
CA PRO A 231 -7.74 4.70 9.28
C PRO A 231 -6.29 5.07 9.54
N VAL A 232 -5.56 5.38 8.48
CA VAL A 232 -4.22 5.98 8.54
C VAL A 232 -4.32 7.39 7.99
N SER A 233 -3.66 8.34 8.63
CA SER A 233 -3.62 9.72 8.20
C SER A 233 -2.21 10.30 8.23
N VAL A 234 -1.96 11.27 7.36
CA VAL A 234 -0.76 12.10 7.36
C VAL A 234 -1.18 13.55 7.18
N GLU A 235 -0.54 14.45 7.90
CA GLU A 235 -0.70 15.89 7.68
C GLU A 235 0.37 16.37 6.69
N LEU A 236 -0.08 17.05 5.63
CA LEU A 236 0.79 17.71 4.67
C LEU A 236 0.79 19.21 4.98
N ASN A 237 1.92 19.75 5.38
CA ASN A 237 2.04 21.15 5.75
C ASN A 237 2.70 21.95 4.63
N LEU A 238 2.23 23.17 4.46
CA LEU A 238 2.95 24.18 3.70
C LEU A 238 4.32 24.47 4.34
N PRO A 239 5.35 24.74 3.54
CA PRO A 239 6.65 25.15 4.05
C PRO A 239 6.56 26.49 4.79
#